data_292f88e92ce741091dfb7217d5d89684
#
_entry.id   292f88e92ce741091dfb7217d5d89684
#
_cell.length_a   1.000
_cell.length_b   1.000
_cell.length_c   1.000
_cell.angle_alpha   90.00
_cell.angle_beta   90.00
_cell.angle_gamma   90.00
#
_symmetry.space_group_name_H-M   'P 1'
#
loop_
_entity.id
_entity.type
_entity.pdbx_description
1 polymer ?
#
loop_
_entity_poly.entity_id
_entity_poly.type
_entity_poly.pdbx_seq_one_letter_code
_entity_poly.pdbx_strand_id
1 'polypeptide(L)'
;TCALNFFSVKGPELLNMYIGESEANVRRVFQKARDAKPCVIFFDELDSVAPKRGNQGDSGGVMDRIVSQLLAELDGMASGSAASDVFVIGATNRPDLLDQGLLRPGRFDRMLYLSVPETHAAQRDILQALTRKFQLAEEVRDLAVIAEQCPFHLTGADFYALCSDAMLKAMTRKAAEVDAEVARLNAQPRTAQNEHHPHPITPQYYLAEMARPEDTDVCVQRSDFEKALRELVPSVSEQEMAHYREVQKKFGGGSAAPARPAPSAGAAPEGGSPAATQPQPSGGAGAPPAPGAHAAGRQ
;
A
#
# COMPACT_ATOMS: atom_id res chain seq x y z
N THR A 1 2.56 1.86 13.18
CA THR A 1 1.43 2.58 12.57
C THR A 1 1.32 3.93 13.25
N CYS A 2 1.60 5.02 12.51
CA CYS A 2 1.42 6.38 13.00
C CYS A 2 -0.08 6.71 12.96
N ALA A 3 -0.62 7.26 14.06
CA ALA A 3 -1.99 7.76 14.10
C ALA A 3 -2.02 9.16 13.46
N LEU A 4 -1.89 9.22 12.13
CA LEU A 4 -1.92 10.43 11.34
C LEU A 4 -3.20 10.49 10.49
N ASN A 5 -3.75 11.67 10.33
CA ASN A 5 -4.81 11.90 9.36
C ASN A 5 -4.23 11.76 7.94
N PHE A 6 -5.00 11.17 7.04
CA PHE A 6 -4.57 10.89 5.66
C PHE A 6 -5.63 11.39 4.67
N PHE A 7 -5.20 12.28 3.77
CA PHE A 7 -6.03 12.79 2.69
C PHE A 7 -5.49 12.28 1.36
N SER A 8 -6.26 11.46 0.66
CA SER A 8 -5.96 11.05 -0.71
C SER A 8 -6.72 11.95 -1.68
N VAL A 9 -6.02 12.50 -2.63
CA VAL A 9 -6.54 13.40 -3.67
C VAL A 9 -6.06 12.88 -5.01
N LYS A 10 -6.98 12.56 -5.91
CA LYS A 10 -6.62 12.23 -7.29
C LYS A 10 -6.51 13.50 -8.12
N GLY A 11 -5.49 13.55 -8.98
CA GLY A 11 -5.28 14.70 -9.84
C GLY A 11 -6.54 15.17 -10.56
N PRO A 12 -7.25 14.32 -11.29
CA PRO A 12 -8.49 14.70 -12.00
C PRO A 12 -9.59 15.29 -11.11
N GLU A 13 -9.65 14.95 -9.82
CA GLU A 13 -10.65 15.49 -8.88
C GLU A 13 -10.45 16.98 -8.58
N LEU A 14 -9.24 17.50 -8.80
CA LEU A 14 -8.94 18.92 -8.64
C LEU A 14 -9.42 19.75 -9.84
N LEU A 15 -9.63 19.10 -10.98
CA LEU A 15 -10.03 19.77 -12.20
C LEU A 15 -11.52 20.09 -12.16
N ASN A 16 -11.86 21.35 -12.39
CA ASN A 16 -13.23 21.78 -12.59
C ASN A 16 -13.31 22.64 -13.84
N MET A 17 -14.42 22.53 -14.57
CA MET A 17 -14.64 23.32 -15.79
C MET A 17 -14.89 24.80 -15.51
N TYR A 18 -15.22 25.17 -14.25
CA TYR A 18 -15.48 26.55 -13.87
C TYR A 18 -14.18 27.26 -13.49
N ILE A 19 -14.00 28.49 -14.01
CA ILE A 19 -12.82 29.33 -13.78
C ILE A 19 -12.70 29.66 -12.28
N GLY A 20 -11.52 29.39 -11.70
CA GLY A 20 -11.22 29.67 -10.29
C GLY A 20 -11.62 28.59 -9.30
N GLU A 21 -12.46 27.62 -9.67
CA GLU A 21 -12.84 26.52 -8.75
C GLU A 21 -11.71 25.48 -8.57
N SER A 22 -10.94 25.23 -9.61
CA SER A 22 -9.80 24.31 -9.52
C SER A 22 -8.75 24.81 -8.53
N GLU A 23 -8.41 26.11 -8.56
CA GLU A 23 -7.51 26.73 -7.60
C GLU A 23 -8.11 26.76 -6.19
N ALA A 24 -9.44 26.98 -6.08
CA ALA A 24 -10.14 26.91 -4.80
C ALA A 24 -10.14 25.49 -4.23
N ASN A 25 -10.24 24.46 -5.06
CA ASN A 25 -10.14 23.07 -4.64
C ASN A 25 -8.75 22.76 -4.06
N VAL A 26 -7.67 23.18 -4.72
CA VAL A 26 -6.31 23.06 -4.20
C VAL A 26 -6.21 23.72 -2.82
N ARG A 27 -6.60 25.00 -2.69
CA ARG A 27 -6.58 25.71 -1.40
C ARG A 27 -7.37 24.98 -0.32
N ARG A 28 -8.54 24.44 -0.67
CA ARG A 28 -9.42 23.71 0.26
C ARG A 28 -8.77 22.43 0.79
N VAL A 29 -8.05 21.69 -0.05
CA VAL A 29 -7.30 20.49 0.35
C VAL A 29 -6.23 20.86 1.38
N PHE A 30 -5.39 21.85 1.08
CA PHE A 30 -4.34 22.30 2.00
C PHE A 30 -4.89 22.91 3.29
N GLN A 31 -6.02 23.64 3.23
CA GLN A 31 -6.66 24.17 4.42
C GLN A 31 -7.17 23.05 5.33
N LYS A 32 -7.89 22.06 4.77
CA LYS A 32 -8.34 20.89 5.53
C LYS A 32 -7.16 20.14 6.17
N ALA A 33 -6.04 20.03 5.48
CA ALA A 33 -4.86 19.39 6.02
C ALA A 33 -4.25 20.19 7.18
N ARG A 34 -4.21 21.51 7.08
CA ARG A 34 -3.78 22.39 8.18
C ARG A 34 -4.68 22.29 9.41
N ASP A 35 -5.98 22.14 9.20
CA ASP A 35 -6.96 22.02 10.28
C ASP A 35 -6.94 20.64 10.97
N ALA A 36 -6.47 19.61 10.24
CA ALA A 36 -6.44 18.22 10.69
C ALA A 36 -5.04 17.72 11.06
N LYS A 37 -4.13 18.60 11.44
CA LYS A 37 -2.77 18.25 11.85
C LYS A 37 -2.71 17.27 13.03
N PRO A 38 -1.74 16.37 13.09
CA PRO A 38 -0.75 16.03 12.05
C PRO A 38 -1.35 15.16 10.93
N CYS A 39 -1.01 15.46 9.68
CA CYS A 39 -1.61 14.77 8.55
C CYS A 39 -0.66 14.58 7.35
N VAL A 40 -1.05 13.66 6.46
CA VAL A 40 -0.42 13.40 5.16
C VAL A 40 -1.41 13.73 4.05
N ILE A 41 -0.99 14.51 3.07
CA ILE A 41 -1.70 14.69 1.79
C ILE A 41 -1.01 13.80 0.77
N PHE A 42 -1.78 12.94 0.13
CA PHE A 42 -1.31 12.08 -0.96
C PHE A 42 -1.97 12.52 -2.27
N PHE A 43 -1.17 13.02 -3.20
CA PHE A 43 -1.62 13.34 -4.54
C PHE A 43 -1.31 12.17 -5.47
N ASP A 44 -2.35 11.56 -6.02
CA ASP A 44 -2.23 10.53 -7.04
C ASP A 44 -2.40 11.14 -8.44
N GLU A 45 -1.74 10.57 -9.44
CA GLU A 45 -1.75 11.07 -10.82
C GLU A 45 -1.38 12.56 -10.91
N LEU A 46 -0.30 12.95 -10.21
CA LEU A 46 0.12 14.36 -10.11
C LEU A 46 0.42 14.99 -11.48
N ASP A 47 0.84 14.21 -12.46
CA ASP A 47 1.09 14.64 -13.83
C ASP A 47 -0.17 15.10 -14.57
N SER A 48 -1.35 14.65 -14.15
CA SER A 48 -2.63 15.09 -14.73
C SER A 48 -2.98 16.54 -14.41
N VAL A 49 -2.51 17.08 -13.29
CA VAL A 49 -2.81 18.46 -12.82
C VAL A 49 -1.62 19.39 -12.84
N ALA A 50 -0.43 18.87 -12.95
CA ALA A 50 0.80 19.63 -12.92
C ALA A 50 1.74 19.33 -14.10
N PRO A 51 1.24 19.38 -15.36
CA PRO A 51 2.07 19.15 -16.53
C PRO A 51 3.06 20.31 -16.74
N LYS A 52 4.12 20.05 -17.50
CA LYS A 52 5.07 21.08 -17.95
C LYS A 52 4.33 22.22 -18.67
N ARG A 53 4.68 23.44 -18.31
CA ARG A 53 4.11 24.63 -18.93
C ARG A 53 4.47 24.72 -20.42
N GLY A 54 3.54 25.23 -21.23
CA GLY A 54 3.78 25.59 -22.65
C GLY A 54 3.50 24.48 -23.66
N ASN A 55 2.95 23.32 -23.28
CA ASN A 55 2.81 22.20 -24.20
C ASN A 55 1.37 21.90 -24.67
N GLN A 56 0.37 22.72 -24.34
CA GLN A 56 -1.02 22.48 -24.75
C GLN A 56 -1.78 23.79 -25.03
N GLY A 57 -2.68 23.72 -26.03
CA GLY A 57 -3.55 24.79 -26.46
C GLY A 57 -4.49 25.35 -25.40
N ASP A 58 -5.67 25.83 -25.72
CA ASP A 58 -6.63 26.60 -24.89
C ASP A 58 -6.86 26.12 -23.42
N SER A 59 -6.59 24.86 -23.11
CA SER A 59 -6.65 24.31 -21.74
C SER A 59 -5.43 24.69 -20.86
N GLY A 60 -4.34 25.21 -21.45
CA GLY A 60 -3.09 25.51 -20.74
C GLY A 60 -3.23 26.55 -19.63
N GLY A 61 -4.11 27.52 -19.81
CA GLY A 61 -4.30 28.56 -18.81
C GLY A 61 -4.92 28.10 -17.49
N VAL A 62 -5.73 27.05 -17.48
CA VAL A 62 -6.31 26.47 -16.25
C VAL A 62 -5.26 25.64 -15.52
N MET A 63 -4.52 24.80 -16.24
CA MET A 63 -3.46 23.97 -15.67
C MET A 63 -2.33 24.82 -15.08
N ASP A 64 -1.90 25.86 -15.78
CA ASP A 64 -0.87 26.78 -15.30
C ASP A 64 -1.27 27.48 -13.99
N ARG A 65 -2.56 27.79 -13.82
CA ARG A 65 -3.10 28.36 -12.57
C ARG A 65 -3.10 27.36 -11.45
N ILE A 66 -3.53 26.12 -11.71
CA ILE A 66 -3.49 25.03 -10.73
C ILE A 66 -2.06 24.76 -10.26
N VAL A 67 -1.12 24.64 -11.20
CA VAL A 67 0.31 24.48 -10.88
C VAL A 67 0.82 25.65 -10.04
N SER A 68 0.47 26.89 -10.42
CA SER A 68 0.89 28.08 -9.66
C SER A 68 0.31 28.10 -8.25
N GLN A 69 -0.96 27.71 -8.08
CA GLN A 69 -1.59 27.61 -6.77
C GLN A 69 -0.96 26.49 -5.93
N LEU A 70 -0.69 25.32 -6.54
CA LEU A 70 -0.03 24.20 -5.86
C LEU A 70 1.36 24.59 -5.36
N LEU A 71 2.14 25.29 -6.20
CA LEU A 71 3.45 25.82 -5.82
C LEU A 71 3.35 26.81 -4.66
N ALA A 72 2.37 27.71 -4.67
CA ALA A 72 2.15 28.67 -3.60
C ALA A 72 1.80 28.01 -2.27
N GLU A 73 0.97 26.95 -2.30
CA GLU A 73 0.61 26.21 -1.08
C GLU A 73 1.79 25.42 -0.52
N LEU A 74 2.62 24.80 -1.38
CA LEU A 74 3.84 24.09 -0.97
C LEU A 74 4.86 25.06 -0.36
N ASP A 75 5.09 26.23 -0.99
CA ASP A 75 6.00 27.25 -0.46
C ASP A 75 5.49 27.83 0.88
N GLY A 76 4.17 28.02 0.99
CA GLY A 76 3.54 28.47 2.23
C GLY A 76 3.72 27.49 3.39
N MET A 77 3.81 26.20 3.10
CA MET A 77 4.12 25.19 4.10
C MET A 77 5.60 25.21 4.50
N ALA A 78 6.51 25.39 3.56
CA ALA A 78 7.94 25.41 3.83
C ALA A 78 8.37 26.61 4.70
N SER A 79 7.64 27.72 4.66
CA SER A 79 8.04 29.01 5.27
C SER A 79 7.48 29.25 6.67
N GLY A 80 6.51 28.46 7.17
CA GLY A 80 5.78 28.73 8.42
C GLY A 80 6.21 27.82 9.58
N SER A 81 6.19 28.35 10.82
CA SER A 81 6.40 27.54 12.05
C SER A 81 5.33 26.43 12.23
N ALA A 82 4.25 26.49 11.47
CA ALA A 82 3.19 25.48 11.40
C ALA A 82 3.45 24.40 10.33
N ALA A 83 4.59 24.46 9.63
CA ALA A 83 4.93 23.63 8.48
C ALA A 83 5.26 22.17 8.84
N SER A 84 5.63 21.89 10.10
CA SER A 84 6.19 20.60 10.49
C SER A 84 5.18 19.44 10.58
N ASP A 85 3.87 19.72 10.54
CA ASP A 85 2.84 18.73 10.88
C ASP A 85 2.00 18.25 9.67
N VAL A 86 2.28 18.79 8.47
CA VAL A 86 1.64 18.36 7.22
C VAL A 86 2.72 17.83 6.28
N PHE A 87 2.59 16.56 5.89
CA PHE A 87 3.51 15.92 4.96
C PHE A 87 2.82 15.71 3.61
N VAL A 88 3.50 16.03 2.51
CA VAL A 88 2.94 15.90 1.16
C VAL A 88 3.68 14.83 0.39
N ILE A 89 2.93 13.92 -0.20
CA ILE A 89 3.43 12.85 -1.06
C ILE A 89 2.74 12.99 -2.41
N GLY A 90 3.50 12.99 -3.49
CA GLY A 90 2.99 12.94 -4.86
C GLY A 90 3.35 11.61 -5.51
N ALA A 91 2.40 11.01 -6.22
CA ALA A 91 2.63 9.82 -7.05
C ALA A 91 2.40 10.18 -8.53
N THR A 92 3.25 9.67 -9.39
CA THR A 92 3.15 9.82 -10.85
C THR A 92 3.83 8.67 -11.57
N ASN A 93 3.25 8.24 -12.67
CA ASN A 93 3.86 7.30 -13.61
C ASN A 93 4.74 8.03 -14.65
N ARG A 94 4.64 9.36 -14.75
CA ARG A 94 5.30 10.16 -15.77
C ARG A 94 6.00 11.38 -15.19
N PRO A 95 7.10 11.21 -14.44
CA PRO A 95 7.85 12.30 -13.84
C PRO A 95 8.47 13.22 -14.92
N ASP A 96 8.65 12.73 -16.14
CA ASP A 96 9.11 13.48 -17.30
C ASP A 96 8.12 14.58 -17.74
N LEU A 97 6.85 14.44 -17.43
CA LEU A 97 5.79 15.42 -17.74
C LEU A 97 5.55 16.46 -16.64
N LEU A 98 6.06 16.25 -15.43
CA LEU A 98 5.85 17.18 -14.32
C LEU A 98 6.54 18.54 -14.55
N ASP A 99 5.89 19.61 -14.07
CA ASP A 99 6.50 20.94 -14.00
C ASP A 99 7.75 20.90 -13.13
N GLN A 100 8.88 21.36 -13.66
CA GLN A 100 10.17 21.33 -12.94
C GLN A 100 10.17 22.20 -11.67
N GLY A 101 9.26 23.18 -11.58
CA GLY A 101 9.08 23.99 -10.39
C GLY A 101 8.65 23.19 -9.18
N LEU A 102 7.95 22.07 -9.36
CA LEU A 102 7.53 21.16 -8.28
C LEU A 102 8.68 20.35 -7.70
N LEU A 103 9.70 20.07 -8.51
CA LEU A 103 10.84 19.21 -8.14
C LEU A 103 11.98 19.98 -7.47
N ARG A 104 11.75 21.25 -7.08
CA ARG A 104 12.75 22.08 -6.42
C ARG A 104 12.84 21.79 -4.92
N PRO A 105 14.01 22.03 -4.27
CA PRO A 105 14.16 21.94 -2.83
C PRO A 105 13.07 22.69 -2.06
N GLY A 106 12.55 22.09 -0.99
CA GLY A 106 11.45 22.63 -0.19
C GLY A 106 10.05 22.29 -0.71
N ARG A 107 9.93 21.55 -1.81
CA ARG A 107 8.68 21.05 -2.39
C ARG A 107 8.76 19.52 -2.49
N PHE A 108 8.61 18.93 -3.69
CA PHE A 108 8.90 17.51 -3.90
C PHE A 108 10.40 17.30 -4.14
N ASP A 109 11.17 17.45 -3.10
CA ASP A 109 12.64 17.40 -3.16
C ASP A 109 13.22 15.99 -3.09
N ARG A 110 12.41 15.01 -2.65
CA ARG A 110 12.78 13.60 -2.61
C ARG A 110 11.96 12.79 -3.59
N MET A 111 12.65 12.21 -4.55
CA MET A 111 12.04 11.31 -5.51
C MET A 111 12.42 9.88 -5.16
N LEU A 112 11.41 9.02 -5.04
CA LEU A 112 11.56 7.59 -4.81
C LEU A 112 11.05 6.86 -6.05
N TYR A 113 11.91 6.10 -6.66
CA TYR A 113 11.51 5.21 -7.75
C TYR A 113 11.03 3.88 -7.16
N LEU A 114 9.79 3.51 -7.47
CA LEU A 114 9.22 2.22 -7.13
C LEU A 114 9.36 1.30 -8.35
N SER A 115 10.39 0.44 -8.31
CA SER A 115 10.64 -0.52 -9.38
C SER A 115 9.74 -1.75 -9.27
N VAL A 116 9.64 -2.49 -10.37
CA VAL A 116 9.21 -3.90 -10.33
C VAL A 116 10.25 -4.74 -9.57
N PRO A 117 9.86 -5.89 -9.00
CA PRO A 117 10.80 -6.76 -8.29
C PRO A 117 11.85 -7.33 -9.26
N GLU A 118 13.13 -7.07 -8.99
CA GLU A 118 14.27 -7.46 -9.81
C GLU A 118 14.89 -8.81 -9.38
N THR A 119 14.39 -9.41 -8.31
CA THR A 119 14.88 -10.69 -7.77
C THR A 119 13.72 -11.61 -7.40
N HIS A 120 13.92 -12.93 -7.54
CA HIS A 120 12.92 -13.90 -7.09
C HIS A 120 12.63 -13.82 -5.58
N ALA A 121 13.60 -13.40 -4.78
CA ALA A 121 13.38 -13.16 -3.36
C ALA A 121 12.36 -12.03 -3.11
N ALA A 122 12.46 -10.90 -3.83
CA ALA A 122 11.50 -9.81 -3.75
C ALA A 122 10.11 -10.23 -4.27
N GLN A 123 10.06 -11.02 -5.36
CA GLN A 123 8.81 -11.60 -5.88
C GLN A 123 8.14 -12.52 -4.85
N ARG A 124 8.92 -13.39 -4.20
CA ARG A 124 8.44 -14.25 -3.12
C ARG A 124 7.84 -13.43 -1.97
N ASP A 125 8.52 -12.36 -1.54
CA ASP A 125 8.05 -11.52 -0.43
C ASP A 125 6.72 -10.83 -0.77
N ILE A 126 6.52 -10.44 -2.04
CA ILE A 126 5.24 -9.91 -2.54
C ILE A 126 4.17 -11.00 -2.49
N LEU A 127 4.46 -12.19 -3.01
CA LEU A 127 3.53 -13.32 -2.98
C LEU A 127 3.13 -13.67 -1.54
N GLN A 128 4.08 -13.72 -0.60
CA GLN A 128 3.81 -13.96 0.81
C GLN A 128 2.88 -12.90 1.42
N ALA A 129 3.09 -11.63 1.08
CA ALA A 129 2.23 -10.55 1.57
C ALA A 129 0.80 -10.68 1.06
N LEU A 130 0.62 -11.03 -0.22
CA LEU A 130 -0.69 -11.17 -0.86
C LEU A 130 -1.43 -12.43 -0.43
N THR A 131 -0.72 -13.53 -0.20
CA THR A 131 -1.32 -14.82 0.19
C THR A 131 -1.44 -15.03 1.69
N ARG A 132 -1.15 -14.03 2.52
CA ARG A 132 -1.17 -14.13 4.00
C ARG A 132 -2.46 -14.72 4.57
N LYS A 133 -3.59 -14.53 3.90
CA LYS A 133 -4.91 -15.02 4.31
C LYS A 133 -5.31 -16.32 3.61
N PHE A 134 -4.48 -16.86 2.73
CA PHE A 134 -4.79 -18.06 1.97
C PHE A 134 -4.38 -19.29 2.77
N GLN A 135 -5.16 -20.35 2.62
CA GLN A 135 -4.71 -21.68 2.97
C GLN A 135 -3.91 -22.25 1.80
N LEU A 136 -2.62 -22.41 2.00
CA LEU A 136 -1.70 -22.93 0.99
C LEU A 136 -1.42 -24.40 1.24
N ALA A 137 -1.40 -25.21 0.17
CA ALA A 137 -0.96 -26.59 0.22
C ALA A 137 0.54 -26.66 0.60
N GLU A 138 0.95 -27.77 1.22
CA GLU A 138 2.33 -27.96 1.69
C GLU A 138 3.38 -27.74 0.59
N GLU A 139 3.07 -28.12 -0.65
CA GLU A 139 3.93 -27.97 -1.83
C GLU A 139 4.19 -26.53 -2.26
N VAL A 140 3.34 -25.58 -1.85
CA VAL A 140 3.48 -24.12 -2.14
C VAL A 140 3.62 -23.29 -0.88
N ARG A 141 3.88 -23.91 0.24
CA ARG A 141 4.16 -23.22 1.50
C ARG A 141 5.39 -22.33 1.39
N ASP A 142 6.40 -22.79 0.65
CA ASP A 142 7.48 -21.94 0.16
C ASP A 142 7.12 -21.42 -1.24
N LEU A 143 6.71 -20.16 -1.30
CA LEU A 143 6.34 -19.47 -2.54
C LEU A 143 7.55 -19.19 -3.46
N ALA A 144 8.77 -19.53 -3.05
CA ALA A 144 9.95 -19.46 -3.93
C ALA A 144 9.74 -20.28 -5.20
N VAL A 145 9.10 -21.44 -5.10
CA VAL A 145 8.79 -22.33 -6.24
C VAL A 145 7.93 -21.65 -7.30
N ILE A 146 7.06 -20.73 -6.89
CA ILE A 146 6.21 -19.94 -7.81
C ILE A 146 7.00 -18.71 -8.29
N ALA A 147 7.72 -18.03 -7.39
CA ALA A 147 8.53 -16.86 -7.75
C ALA A 147 9.56 -17.15 -8.82
N GLU A 148 10.22 -18.32 -8.77
CA GLU A 148 11.22 -18.75 -9.77
C GLU A 148 10.65 -18.92 -11.18
N GLN A 149 9.34 -19.13 -11.31
CA GLN A 149 8.64 -19.22 -12.59
C GLN A 149 8.16 -17.87 -13.12
N CYS A 150 8.16 -16.82 -12.27
CA CYS A 150 7.66 -15.50 -12.62
C CYS A 150 8.71 -14.69 -13.39
N PRO A 151 8.35 -14.06 -14.52
CA PRO A 151 9.24 -13.13 -15.22
C PRO A 151 9.48 -11.85 -14.41
N PHE A 152 10.58 -11.13 -14.69
CA PHE A 152 10.98 -9.93 -13.95
C PHE A 152 10.30 -8.63 -14.38
N HIS A 153 9.34 -8.69 -15.28
CA HIS A 153 8.58 -7.51 -15.71
C HIS A 153 7.17 -7.45 -15.07
N LEU A 154 6.84 -8.38 -14.16
CA LEU A 154 5.58 -8.35 -13.43
C LEU A 154 5.55 -7.23 -12.40
N THR A 155 4.46 -6.48 -12.41
CA THR A 155 4.18 -5.42 -11.42
C THR A 155 3.50 -5.99 -10.17
N GLY A 156 3.37 -5.17 -9.13
CA GLY A 156 2.59 -5.54 -7.94
C GLY A 156 1.13 -5.87 -8.27
N ALA A 157 0.55 -5.20 -9.27
CA ALA A 157 -0.81 -5.47 -9.74
C ALA A 157 -0.91 -6.84 -10.43
N ASP A 158 0.11 -7.23 -11.19
CA ASP A 158 0.16 -8.55 -11.84
C ASP A 158 0.27 -9.66 -10.79
N PHE A 159 1.07 -9.48 -9.75
CA PHE A 159 1.13 -10.43 -8.63
C PHE A 159 -0.21 -10.54 -7.89
N TYR A 160 -0.91 -9.41 -7.72
CA TYR A 160 -2.25 -9.43 -7.14
C TYR A 160 -3.24 -10.20 -8.02
N ALA A 161 -3.23 -9.97 -9.34
CA ALA A 161 -4.04 -10.70 -10.31
C ALA A 161 -3.71 -12.21 -10.28
N LEU A 162 -2.42 -12.57 -10.27
CA LEU A 162 -1.95 -13.95 -10.18
C LEU A 162 -2.50 -14.66 -8.93
N CYS A 163 -2.38 -14.03 -7.76
CA CYS A 163 -2.87 -14.61 -6.51
C CYS A 163 -4.40 -14.74 -6.50
N SER A 164 -5.11 -13.73 -7.01
CA SER A 164 -6.57 -13.72 -7.08
C SER A 164 -7.09 -14.80 -8.02
N ASP A 165 -6.45 -14.98 -9.17
CA ASP A 165 -6.83 -16.01 -10.15
C ASP A 165 -6.48 -17.42 -9.63
N ALA A 166 -5.34 -17.61 -8.99
CA ALA A 166 -5.00 -18.87 -8.34
C ALA A 166 -6.04 -19.26 -7.26
N MET A 167 -6.51 -18.31 -6.46
CA MET A 167 -7.59 -18.55 -5.49
C MET A 167 -8.90 -18.91 -6.20
N LEU A 168 -9.26 -18.21 -7.27
CA LEU A 168 -10.47 -18.52 -8.05
C LEU A 168 -10.42 -19.93 -8.64
N LYS A 169 -9.25 -20.35 -9.16
CA LYS A 169 -9.04 -21.71 -9.68
C LYS A 169 -9.16 -22.75 -8.57
N ALA A 170 -8.61 -22.48 -7.39
CA ALA A 170 -8.75 -23.35 -6.23
C ALA A 170 -10.22 -23.50 -5.79
N MET A 171 -10.98 -22.39 -5.77
CA MET A 171 -12.43 -22.41 -5.47
C MET A 171 -13.19 -23.22 -6.52
N THR A 172 -12.91 -23.00 -7.80
CA THR A 172 -13.57 -23.72 -8.91
C THR A 172 -13.27 -25.22 -8.84
N ARG A 173 -12.03 -25.60 -8.54
CA ARG A 173 -11.64 -27.01 -8.33
C ARG A 173 -12.39 -27.61 -7.16
N LYS A 174 -12.46 -26.90 -6.02
CA LYS A 174 -13.19 -27.39 -4.84
C LYS A 174 -14.71 -27.53 -5.12
N ALA A 175 -15.30 -26.58 -5.85
CA ALA A 175 -16.70 -26.72 -6.26
C ALA A 175 -16.94 -27.96 -7.14
N ALA A 176 -16.04 -28.23 -8.10
CA ALA A 176 -16.12 -29.42 -8.89
C ALA A 176 -15.94 -30.74 -8.08
N GLU A 177 -15.10 -30.73 -7.04
CA GLU A 177 -14.96 -31.85 -6.09
C GLU A 177 -16.27 -32.11 -5.34
N VAL A 178 -16.93 -31.03 -4.85
CA VAL A 178 -18.24 -31.13 -4.19
C VAL A 178 -19.30 -31.67 -5.14
N ASP A 179 -19.36 -31.17 -6.38
CA ASP A 179 -20.32 -31.65 -7.40
C ASP A 179 -20.09 -33.13 -7.72
N ALA A 180 -18.84 -33.54 -7.84
CA ALA A 180 -18.48 -34.94 -8.06
C ALA A 180 -18.88 -35.85 -6.89
N GLU A 181 -18.70 -35.38 -5.66
CA GLU A 181 -19.10 -36.13 -4.47
C GLU A 181 -20.63 -36.25 -4.36
N VAL A 182 -21.35 -35.18 -4.62
CA VAL A 182 -22.82 -35.19 -4.69
C VAL A 182 -23.31 -36.15 -5.77
N ALA A 183 -22.69 -36.14 -6.97
CA ALA A 183 -23.02 -37.09 -8.04
C ALA A 183 -22.73 -38.54 -7.62
N ARG A 184 -21.62 -38.80 -6.92
CA ARG A 184 -21.25 -40.11 -6.40
C ARG A 184 -22.31 -40.62 -5.40
N LEU A 185 -22.75 -39.77 -4.47
CA LEU A 185 -23.77 -40.08 -3.47
C LEU A 185 -25.10 -40.38 -4.13
N ASN A 186 -25.51 -39.61 -5.12
CA ASN A 186 -26.74 -39.81 -5.88
C ASN A 186 -26.76 -41.09 -6.75
N ALA A 187 -25.58 -41.56 -7.16
CA ALA A 187 -25.45 -42.81 -7.90
C ALA A 187 -25.56 -44.07 -7.04
N GLN A 188 -25.50 -43.95 -5.69
CA GLN A 188 -25.64 -45.07 -4.78
C GLN A 188 -27.09 -45.52 -4.66
N PRO A 189 -27.34 -46.84 -4.58
CA PRO A 189 -28.70 -47.34 -4.36
C PRO A 189 -29.24 -46.87 -3.00
N ARG A 190 -30.53 -46.62 -2.95
CA ARG A 190 -31.20 -46.20 -1.72
C ARG A 190 -31.25 -47.36 -0.76
N THR A 191 -30.70 -47.17 0.44
CA THR A 191 -30.63 -48.12 1.52
C THR A 191 -31.24 -47.50 2.80
N ALA A 192 -31.59 -48.32 3.81
CA ALA A 192 -32.10 -47.83 5.09
C ALA A 192 -31.13 -46.83 5.77
N GLN A 193 -29.85 -46.86 5.44
CA GLN A 193 -28.84 -45.97 6.01
C GLN A 193 -28.87 -44.57 5.40
N ASN A 194 -29.32 -44.41 4.11
CA ASN A 194 -29.40 -43.12 3.44
C ASN A 194 -30.85 -42.65 3.20
N GLU A 195 -31.83 -43.32 3.73
CA GLU A 195 -33.25 -43.02 3.58
C GLU A 195 -33.66 -41.67 4.18
N HIS A 196 -32.91 -41.21 5.18
CA HIS A 196 -33.13 -39.93 5.87
C HIS A 196 -32.73 -38.68 5.05
N HIS A 197 -31.98 -38.84 3.98
CA HIS A 197 -31.55 -37.72 3.12
C HIS A 197 -32.47 -37.55 1.90
N PRO A 198 -32.69 -36.32 1.43
CA PRO A 198 -33.42 -36.09 0.17
C PRO A 198 -32.76 -36.79 -1.00
N HIS A 199 -33.53 -37.22 -1.98
CA HIS A 199 -32.99 -37.82 -3.18
C HIS A 199 -33.69 -37.20 -4.41
N PRO A 200 -32.96 -36.57 -5.32
CA PRO A 200 -31.50 -36.42 -5.32
C PRO A 200 -30.97 -35.43 -4.24
N ILE A 201 -29.79 -35.71 -3.71
CA ILE A 201 -29.03 -34.80 -2.85
C ILE A 201 -28.63 -33.61 -3.69
N THR A 202 -28.91 -32.39 -3.24
CA THR A 202 -28.45 -31.16 -3.89
C THR A 202 -27.12 -30.70 -3.29
N PRO A 203 -26.25 -29.96 -4.03
CA PRO A 203 -25.03 -29.40 -3.48
C PRO A 203 -25.27 -28.55 -2.22
N GLN A 204 -26.38 -27.79 -2.19
CA GLN A 204 -26.75 -26.97 -1.02
C GLN A 204 -27.05 -27.82 0.20
N TYR A 205 -27.81 -28.92 0.04
CA TYR A 205 -28.10 -29.83 1.13
C TYR A 205 -26.82 -30.53 1.61
N TYR A 206 -25.98 -30.98 0.68
CA TYR A 206 -24.69 -31.58 1.00
C TYR A 206 -23.82 -30.66 1.87
N LEU A 207 -23.65 -29.40 1.45
CA LEU A 207 -22.85 -28.40 2.16
C LEU A 207 -23.42 -28.05 3.53
N ALA A 208 -24.77 -28.04 3.69
CA ALA A 208 -25.42 -27.67 4.95
C ALA A 208 -25.42 -28.77 5.99
N GLU A 209 -25.63 -30.05 5.58
CA GLU A 209 -25.97 -31.13 6.49
C GLU A 209 -24.98 -32.31 6.48
N MET A 210 -24.17 -32.45 5.42
CA MET A 210 -23.31 -33.61 5.22
C MET A 210 -21.82 -33.29 5.17
N ALA A 211 -21.47 -32.13 4.64
CA ALA A 211 -20.08 -31.75 4.44
C ALA A 211 -19.40 -31.44 5.80
N ARG A 212 -18.20 -31.94 5.95
CA ARG A 212 -17.32 -31.57 7.08
C ARG A 212 -16.55 -30.29 6.70
N PRO A 213 -16.02 -29.52 7.67
CA PRO A 213 -15.18 -28.36 7.38
C PRO A 213 -14.03 -28.67 6.42
N GLU A 214 -13.42 -29.84 6.53
CA GLU A 214 -12.33 -30.31 5.64
C GLU A 214 -12.79 -30.47 4.17
N ASP A 215 -14.06 -30.81 3.95
CA ASP A 215 -14.63 -31.00 2.61
C ASP A 215 -14.92 -29.66 1.92
N THR A 216 -15.00 -28.55 2.69
CA THR A 216 -15.32 -27.20 2.19
C THR A 216 -14.10 -26.26 2.18
N ASP A 217 -13.04 -26.60 2.89
CA ASP A 217 -11.83 -25.78 2.96
C ASP A 217 -11.16 -25.63 1.59
N VAL A 218 -10.96 -24.38 1.18
CA VAL A 218 -10.29 -24.06 -0.08
C VAL A 218 -8.80 -23.93 0.18
N CYS A 219 -8.04 -24.91 -0.31
CA CYS A 219 -6.59 -24.94 -0.24
C CYS A 219 -6.00 -24.67 -1.64
N VAL A 220 -5.17 -23.63 -1.77
CA VAL A 220 -4.53 -23.27 -3.04
C VAL A 220 -3.31 -24.17 -3.27
N GLN A 221 -3.30 -24.86 -4.39
CA GLN A 221 -2.26 -25.79 -4.81
C GLN A 221 -1.30 -25.14 -5.82
N ARG A 222 -0.16 -25.77 -6.02
CA ARG A 222 0.82 -25.37 -7.05
C ARG A 222 0.20 -25.31 -8.44
N SER A 223 -0.63 -26.29 -8.79
CA SER A 223 -1.32 -26.37 -10.08
C SER A 223 -2.23 -25.18 -10.35
N ASP A 224 -2.82 -24.57 -9.29
CA ASP A 224 -3.69 -23.41 -9.41
C ASP A 224 -2.86 -22.17 -9.78
N PHE A 225 -1.70 -21.97 -9.15
CA PHE A 225 -0.75 -20.91 -9.50
C PHE A 225 -0.17 -21.08 -10.90
N GLU A 226 0.22 -22.29 -11.28
CA GLU A 226 0.78 -22.57 -12.61
C GLU A 226 -0.21 -22.33 -13.74
N LYS A 227 -1.51 -22.64 -13.51
CA LYS A 227 -2.59 -22.33 -14.46
C LYS A 227 -2.80 -20.82 -14.55
N ALA A 228 -2.85 -20.12 -13.39
CA ALA A 228 -3.02 -18.69 -13.34
C ALA A 228 -1.85 -17.97 -14.03
N LEU A 229 -0.61 -18.40 -13.79
CA LEU A 229 0.58 -17.80 -14.41
C LEU A 229 0.60 -17.95 -15.94
N ARG A 230 0.12 -19.07 -16.47
CA ARG A 230 0.02 -19.29 -17.93
C ARG A 230 -1.02 -18.39 -18.60
N GLU A 231 -2.08 -18.03 -17.88
CA GLU A 231 -3.16 -17.20 -18.39
C GLU A 231 -2.93 -15.71 -18.13
N LEU A 232 -1.96 -15.39 -17.25
CA LEU A 232 -1.64 -14.02 -16.88
C LEU A 232 -1.06 -13.24 -18.06
N VAL A 233 -1.68 -12.12 -18.38
CA VAL A 233 -1.14 -11.13 -19.32
C VAL A 233 -0.49 -10.02 -18.51
N PRO A 234 0.84 -9.80 -18.60
CA PRO A 234 1.52 -8.74 -17.88
C PRO A 234 0.95 -7.37 -18.21
N SER A 235 0.82 -6.51 -17.20
CA SER A 235 0.29 -5.15 -17.36
C SER A 235 1.28 -4.19 -18.03
N VAL A 236 2.56 -4.52 -18.02
CA VAL A 236 3.64 -3.72 -18.61
C VAL A 236 4.41 -4.56 -19.62
N SER A 237 4.58 -4.01 -20.82
CA SER A 237 5.38 -4.64 -21.88
C SER A 237 6.89 -4.45 -21.62
N GLU A 238 7.74 -5.29 -22.25
CA GLU A 238 9.19 -5.13 -22.16
C GLU A 238 9.68 -3.77 -22.70
N GLN A 239 8.99 -3.23 -23.71
CA GLN A 239 9.32 -1.91 -24.28
C GLN A 239 9.03 -0.79 -23.28
N GLU A 240 7.90 -0.85 -22.58
CA GLU A 240 7.58 0.11 -21.54
C GLU A 240 8.54 -0.01 -20.36
N MET A 241 8.96 -1.22 -20.01
CA MET A 241 9.99 -1.45 -18.99
C MET A 241 11.33 -0.80 -19.37
N ALA A 242 11.72 -0.86 -20.64
CA ALA A 242 12.92 -0.16 -21.11
C ALA A 242 12.79 1.35 -20.97
N HIS A 243 11.63 1.91 -21.31
CA HIS A 243 11.33 3.33 -21.13
C HIS A 243 11.39 3.73 -19.63
N TYR A 244 10.78 2.97 -18.73
CA TYR A 244 10.84 3.26 -17.28
C TYR A 244 12.26 3.22 -16.72
N ARG A 245 13.12 2.32 -17.23
CA ARG A 245 14.55 2.30 -16.85
C ARG A 245 15.32 3.55 -17.33
N GLU A 246 14.97 4.10 -18.49
CA GLU A 246 15.54 5.36 -18.95
C GLU A 246 15.09 6.55 -18.10
N VAL A 247 13.79 6.59 -17.75
CA VAL A 247 13.23 7.59 -16.85
C VAL A 247 13.90 7.50 -15.48
N GLN A 248 14.09 6.29 -14.95
CA GLN A 248 14.82 6.05 -13.69
C GLN A 248 16.24 6.63 -13.74
N LYS A 249 16.99 6.41 -14.82
CA LYS A 249 18.35 6.97 -14.96
C LYS A 249 18.37 8.50 -14.96
N LYS A 250 17.34 9.14 -15.53
CA LYS A 250 17.23 10.61 -15.60
C LYS A 250 16.86 11.23 -14.25
N PHE A 251 16.00 10.58 -13.48
CA PHE A 251 15.42 11.14 -12.26
C PHE A 251 15.92 10.44 -10.97
N GLY A 252 16.48 9.22 -11.07
CA GLY A 252 16.95 8.43 -9.94
C GLY A 252 18.35 8.81 -9.40
N GLY A 253 18.97 9.87 -9.89
CA GLY A 253 20.30 10.33 -9.46
C GLY A 253 20.39 10.93 -8.05
N GLY A 254 19.32 10.92 -7.29
CA GLY A 254 19.27 11.36 -5.89
C GLY A 254 19.13 10.19 -4.93
N SER A 255 20.29 9.68 -4.48
CA SER A 255 20.43 8.82 -3.27
C SER A 255 19.60 7.54 -3.27
N ALA A 256 20.14 6.47 -3.88
CA ALA A 256 19.85 5.11 -3.42
C ALA A 256 20.44 4.94 -2.00
N ALA A 257 19.66 5.24 -0.98
CA ALA A 257 19.94 4.71 0.34
C ALA A 257 19.67 3.21 0.30
N PRO A 258 20.63 2.33 0.68
CA PRO A 258 20.38 0.91 0.71
C PRO A 258 19.20 0.62 1.63
N ALA A 259 18.29 -0.23 1.18
CA ALA A 259 17.18 -0.72 1.97
C ALA A 259 17.71 -1.24 3.30
N ARG A 260 17.28 -0.62 4.39
CA ARG A 260 17.61 -1.04 5.74
C ARG A 260 17.03 -2.44 5.92
N PRO A 261 17.85 -3.45 6.26
CA PRO A 261 17.32 -4.78 6.52
C PRO A 261 16.32 -4.69 7.68
N ALA A 262 15.21 -5.40 7.54
CA ALA A 262 14.20 -5.51 8.58
C ALA A 262 14.84 -5.98 9.89
N PRO A 263 14.44 -5.47 11.06
CA PRO A 263 14.98 -5.94 12.33
C PRO A 263 14.61 -7.40 12.52
N SER A 264 15.63 -8.24 12.56
CA SER A 264 15.52 -9.65 12.94
C SER A 264 14.98 -9.72 14.37
N ALA A 265 13.83 -10.37 14.52
CA ALA A 265 13.30 -10.73 15.82
C ALA A 265 14.21 -11.78 16.48
N GLY A 266 14.66 -11.51 17.72
CA GLY A 266 15.01 -12.52 18.67
C GLY A 266 16.49 -12.74 18.93
N ALA A 267 17.02 -12.06 19.95
CA ALA A 267 17.98 -12.64 20.90
C ALA A 267 17.67 -12.04 22.27
N ALA A 268 17.23 -12.89 23.17
CA ALA A 268 17.06 -12.59 24.59
C ALA A 268 18.45 -12.36 25.22
N PRO A 269 18.59 -11.45 26.22
CA PRO A 269 19.82 -11.34 26.96
C PRO A 269 19.79 -12.35 28.10
N GLU A 270 20.82 -13.22 28.10
CA GLU A 270 21.15 -14.03 29.27
C GLU A 270 21.77 -13.15 30.33
N GLY A 271 21.50 -13.54 31.58
CA GLY A 271 21.79 -12.79 32.79
C GLY A 271 23.27 -12.73 33.19
N GLY A 272 23.57 -11.72 33.92
CA GLY A 272 24.81 -11.53 34.64
C GLY A 272 24.65 -10.46 35.71
N SER A 273 24.44 -10.89 36.93
CA SER A 273 24.40 -10.09 38.19
C SER A 273 25.78 -10.03 38.81
N PRO A 274 26.04 -9.40 39.98
CA PRO A 274 26.25 -7.95 40.19
C PRO A 274 27.61 -7.66 40.84
N ALA A 275 28.04 -6.42 40.86
CA ALA A 275 29.04 -5.98 41.85
C ALA A 275 28.75 -4.55 42.33
N ALA A 276 28.64 -4.46 43.63
CA ALA A 276 28.44 -3.29 44.45
C ALA A 276 29.64 -2.34 44.46
N THR A 277 29.40 -1.06 44.60
CA THR A 277 30.18 -0.20 45.52
C THR A 277 29.44 1.16 45.71
N GLN A 278 29.15 1.45 46.95
CA GLN A 278 28.74 2.73 47.56
C GLN A 278 30.02 3.54 47.96
N PRO A 279 29.96 4.70 48.67
CA PRO A 279 29.06 5.86 48.60
C PRO A 279 29.76 7.24 48.80
N GLN A 280 28.97 8.32 48.62
CA GLN A 280 28.96 9.60 49.39
C GLN A 280 30.07 10.66 49.24
N PRO A 281 29.87 11.91 49.85
CA PRO A 281 28.70 12.83 49.87
C PRO A 281 29.08 14.35 49.69
N SER A 282 28.12 15.21 50.02
CA SER A 282 28.19 16.67 50.39
C SER A 282 27.98 17.65 49.24
N GLY A 283 27.20 18.71 49.29
CA GLY A 283 26.55 19.42 50.38
C GLY A 283 26.03 20.77 49.85
N GLY A 284 25.05 21.33 50.58
CA GLY A 284 24.76 22.76 50.64
C GLY A 284 23.51 23.22 49.84
N ALA A 285 22.38 23.28 50.41
CA ALA A 285 21.72 24.32 51.23
C ALA A 285 21.32 25.58 50.42
N GLY A 286 19.99 25.87 50.41
CA GLY A 286 19.45 27.19 50.12
C GLY A 286 18.00 27.16 49.62
N ALA A 287 17.06 27.14 50.57
CA ALA A 287 15.64 27.44 50.33
C ALA A 287 15.31 28.81 50.97
N PRO A 288 14.01 29.28 50.94
CA PRO A 288 13.37 30.13 49.95
C PRO A 288 13.15 31.58 50.49
N PRO A 289 12.34 32.46 49.92
CA PRO A 289 10.93 32.55 50.27
C PRO A 289 9.92 33.03 49.16
N ALA A 290 8.68 32.63 49.29
CA ALA A 290 7.50 33.35 48.86
C ALA A 290 7.08 34.34 49.96
N PRO A 291 6.01 35.16 49.87
CA PRO A 291 5.01 35.42 48.84
C PRO A 291 4.69 36.92 48.64
N GLY A 292 3.78 37.24 47.74
CA GLY A 292 3.19 38.60 47.65
C GLY A 292 1.98 38.65 46.73
N ALA A 293 0.82 38.68 47.34
CA ALA A 293 -0.47 38.97 46.71
C ALA A 293 -0.65 40.47 46.49
N HIS A 294 -1.50 40.85 45.50
CA HIS A 294 -2.49 41.96 45.47
C HIS A 294 -2.94 42.08 44.00
N ALA A 295 -4.20 41.82 43.66
CA ALA A 295 -5.44 42.55 43.92
C ALA A 295 -5.73 43.61 42.84
N ALA A 296 -6.81 43.34 42.12
CA ALA A 296 -7.89 44.22 41.69
C ALA A 296 -7.65 45.36 40.67
N GLY A 297 -8.60 45.45 39.72
CA GLY A 297 -8.99 46.70 39.08
C GLY A 297 -9.50 46.54 37.64
N ARG A 298 -10.77 46.29 37.53
CA ARG A 298 -11.80 46.91 36.66
C ARG A 298 -11.29 47.94 35.63
N GLN A 299 -11.56 47.77 34.38
CA GLN A 299 -12.65 48.41 33.60
C GLN A 299 -12.82 47.65 32.26
#